data_dabee8aaceaff47c0c043ae3932ee063
#
_entry.id   dabee8aaceaff47c0c043ae3932ee063
#
_cell.length_a   1.000
_cell.length_b   1.000
_cell.length_c   1.000
_cell.angle_alpha   90.00
_cell.angle_beta   90.00
_cell.angle_gamma   90.00
#
_symmetry.space_group_name_H-M   'P 1'
#
loop_
_entity.id
_entity.type
_entity.pdbx_description
1 polymer ?
#
loop_
_entity_poly.entity_id
_entity_poly.type
_entity_poly.pdbx_seq_one_letter_code
_entity_poly.pdbx_strand_id
1 'polypeptide(L)'
;VIQEITSSSEYAVKKFFISGASKRGWTTWTTAAVDKRVMGMAPLVIDALNLVPSFDHHYKLYGDWSPAVNDYVEFHIMDWMNTKEFKKLMNYVEPYQFKELFTMPKLIINGTIDEFFATDSWKFYWEDIPDKKYLQYVPNGNHGLTEGYRYKNVFSFYDRLIHSRYLPEMEWHIEKDVFHLNLGIDTPHSISLWKINNPNSRDFRIWEVGRNWKKIEIKSNKSGKYEIVAP
;
A
#
# COMPACT_ATOMS: atom_id res chain seq x y z
N VAL A 1 27.59 5.93 3.54
CA VAL A 1 27.73 7.26 4.18
C VAL A 1 27.31 7.19 5.66
N ILE A 2 26.02 7.02 6.02
CA ILE A 2 25.60 7.03 7.44
C ILE A 2 26.34 5.97 8.25
N GLN A 3 26.42 4.73 7.78
CA GLN A 3 27.12 3.67 8.45
C GLN A 3 28.62 3.95 8.61
N GLU A 4 29.25 4.54 7.63
CA GLU A 4 30.65 4.94 7.66
C GLU A 4 30.89 6.08 8.68
N ILE A 5 30.03 7.10 8.68
CA ILE A 5 30.13 8.20 9.64
C ILE A 5 29.91 7.71 11.08
N THR A 6 29.08 6.71 11.30
CA THR A 6 28.75 6.22 12.65
C THR A 6 29.58 5.01 13.07
N SER A 7 30.40 4.42 12.18
CA SER A 7 31.11 3.16 12.43
C SER A 7 32.11 3.22 13.58
N SER A 8 32.67 4.39 13.83
CA SER A 8 33.63 4.65 14.93
C SER A 8 32.99 5.20 16.20
N SER A 9 31.67 5.32 16.24
CA SER A 9 30.95 5.88 17.38
C SER A 9 30.21 4.79 18.18
N GLU A 10 29.89 5.10 19.44
CA GLU A 10 29.02 4.32 20.30
C GLU A 10 27.65 4.04 19.63
N TYR A 11 27.25 4.85 18.65
CA TYR A 11 25.97 4.83 17.95
C TYR A 11 26.09 4.27 16.52
N ALA A 12 26.91 3.27 16.28
CA ALA A 12 27.07 2.65 14.97
C ALA A 12 25.72 2.14 14.40
N VAL A 13 25.24 2.75 13.31
CA VAL A 13 23.98 2.38 12.65
C VAL A 13 24.17 1.12 11.82
N LYS A 14 23.48 0.04 12.18
CA LYS A 14 23.57 -1.26 11.52
C LYS A 14 22.35 -1.63 10.69
N LYS A 15 21.19 -1.07 11.02
CA LYS A 15 19.91 -1.36 10.37
C LYS A 15 19.15 -0.08 10.06
N PHE A 16 18.29 -0.16 9.06
CA PHE A 16 17.49 0.97 8.59
C PHE A 16 16.02 0.61 8.51
N PHE A 17 15.17 1.52 8.91
CA PHE A 17 13.79 1.57 8.50
C PHE A 17 13.69 2.57 7.35
N ILE A 18 13.02 2.20 6.27
CA ILE A 18 12.91 3.03 5.07
C ILE A 18 11.47 3.37 4.73
N SER A 19 11.23 4.58 4.25
CA SER A 19 9.92 5.04 3.84
C SER A 19 10.04 6.08 2.74
N GLY A 20 9.07 6.12 1.87
CA GLY A 20 8.98 7.11 0.81
C GLY A 20 7.61 7.07 0.14
N ALA A 21 7.23 8.20 -0.46
CA ALA A 21 5.94 8.36 -1.12
C ALA A 21 6.08 8.41 -2.64
N SER A 22 5.10 7.85 -3.38
CA SER A 22 5.03 7.87 -4.83
C SER A 22 6.30 7.30 -5.48
N LYS A 23 7.01 8.01 -6.33
CA LYS A 23 8.30 7.59 -6.92
C LYS A 23 9.32 7.15 -5.86
N ARG A 24 9.33 7.77 -4.69
CA ARG A 24 10.20 7.36 -3.56
C ARG A 24 9.67 6.12 -2.83
N GLY A 25 8.37 5.85 -2.91
CA GLY A 25 7.78 4.58 -2.50
C GLY A 25 8.26 3.43 -3.38
N TRP A 26 8.37 3.65 -4.68
CA TRP A 26 9.03 2.70 -5.59
C TRP A 26 10.49 2.47 -5.19
N THR A 27 11.23 3.54 -4.90
CA THR A 27 12.60 3.45 -4.37
C THR A 27 12.64 2.70 -3.04
N THR A 28 11.64 2.86 -2.17
CA THR A 28 11.55 2.11 -0.91
C THR A 28 11.47 0.61 -1.18
N TRP A 29 10.63 0.16 -2.10
CA TRP A 29 10.54 -1.24 -2.50
C TRP A 29 11.86 -1.76 -3.08
N THR A 30 12.44 -1.06 -4.06
CA THR A 30 13.68 -1.51 -4.70
C THR A 30 14.87 -1.53 -3.74
N THR A 31 14.97 -0.55 -2.83
CA THR A 31 16.00 -0.55 -1.78
C THR A 31 15.84 -1.75 -0.85
N ALA A 32 14.60 -2.06 -0.43
CA ALA A 32 14.34 -3.22 0.42
C ALA A 32 14.71 -4.55 -0.23
N ALA A 33 14.62 -4.65 -1.55
CA ALA A 33 15.02 -5.85 -2.29
C ALA A 33 16.53 -6.07 -2.29
N VAL A 34 17.34 -5.01 -2.30
CA VAL A 34 18.80 -5.12 -2.50
C VAL A 34 19.62 -4.88 -1.23
N ASP A 35 19.09 -4.21 -0.23
CA ASP A 35 19.82 -3.87 0.99
C ASP A 35 19.34 -4.70 2.20
N LYS A 36 20.13 -5.69 2.59
CA LYS A 36 19.86 -6.60 3.72
C LYS A 36 19.86 -5.91 5.09
N ARG A 37 20.26 -4.63 5.18
CA ARG A 37 20.22 -3.86 6.41
C ARG A 37 18.81 -3.28 6.67
N VAL A 38 17.91 -3.34 5.69
CA VAL A 38 16.52 -2.89 5.86
C VAL A 38 15.80 -3.82 6.82
N MET A 39 15.41 -3.29 7.98
CA MET A 39 14.69 -4.02 9.03
C MET A 39 13.18 -3.90 8.95
N GLY A 40 12.69 -2.96 8.16
CA GLY A 40 11.29 -2.69 7.94
C GLY A 40 11.09 -1.55 6.97
N MET A 41 9.91 -1.45 6.38
CA MET A 41 9.61 -0.41 5.41
C MET A 41 8.16 0.08 5.46
N ALA A 42 7.96 1.32 5.01
CA ALA A 42 6.64 1.89 4.77
C ALA A 42 6.60 2.63 3.42
N PRO A 43 6.27 1.94 2.33
CA PRO A 43 5.96 2.58 1.05
C PRO A 43 4.60 3.27 1.12
N LEU A 44 4.51 4.51 0.63
CA LEU A 44 3.30 5.32 0.65
C LEU A 44 2.88 5.68 -0.77
N VAL A 45 1.58 5.62 -1.04
CA VAL A 45 0.93 6.01 -2.29
C VAL A 45 1.67 5.52 -3.55
N ILE A 46 1.95 4.23 -3.55
CA ILE A 46 2.57 3.51 -4.67
C ILE A 46 1.89 2.14 -4.83
N ASP A 47 0.59 2.16 -5.03
CA ASP A 47 -0.25 0.99 -5.17
C ASP A 47 -0.24 0.44 -6.60
N ALA A 48 0.96 0.15 -7.09
CA ALA A 48 1.21 -0.21 -8.48
C ALA A 48 2.16 -1.41 -8.65
N LEU A 49 2.39 -2.21 -7.61
CA LEU A 49 3.13 -3.46 -7.78
C LEU A 49 2.37 -4.38 -8.73
N ASN A 50 3.11 -5.16 -9.53
CA ASN A 50 2.59 -5.89 -10.67
C ASN A 50 1.98 -4.91 -11.69
N LEU A 51 2.84 -4.04 -12.21
CA LEU A 51 2.50 -2.81 -12.91
C LEU A 51 1.54 -3.04 -14.09
N VAL A 52 1.81 -3.99 -14.97
CA VAL A 52 1.00 -4.19 -16.18
C VAL A 52 -0.45 -4.53 -15.85
N PRO A 53 -0.78 -5.55 -15.03
CA PRO A 53 -2.16 -5.80 -14.62
C PRO A 53 -2.80 -4.63 -13.87
N SER A 54 -2.05 -3.91 -13.02
CA SER A 54 -2.55 -2.74 -12.30
C SER A 54 -2.98 -1.62 -13.25
N PHE A 55 -2.19 -1.31 -14.26
CA PHE A 55 -2.52 -0.26 -15.23
C PHE A 55 -3.55 -0.70 -16.26
N ASP A 56 -3.58 -1.97 -16.68
CA ASP A 56 -4.69 -2.52 -17.47
C ASP A 56 -6.03 -2.39 -16.72
N HIS A 57 -6.03 -2.63 -15.41
CA HIS A 57 -7.19 -2.44 -14.57
C HIS A 57 -7.58 -0.96 -14.43
N HIS A 58 -6.62 -0.07 -14.21
CA HIS A 58 -6.80 1.38 -14.19
C HIS A 58 -7.53 1.86 -15.45
N TYR A 59 -7.03 1.48 -16.64
CA TYR A 59 -7.64 1.87 -17.92
C TYR A 59 -9.07 1.34 -18.06
N LYS A 60 -9.31 0.07 -17.66
CA LYS A 60 -10.65 -0.53 -17.69
C LYS A 60 -11.64 0.13 -16.74
N LEU A 61 -11.17 0.58 -15.57
CA LEU A 61 -12.04 1.24 -14.58
C LEU A 61 -12.45 2.64 -15.02
N TYR A 62 -11.52 3.38 -15.58
CA TYR A 62 -11.72 4.79 -15.89
C TYR A 62 -12.12 5.05 -17.34
N GLY A 63 -11.97 4.07 -18.22
CA GLY A 63 -12.23 4.20 -19.66
C GLY A 63 -11.15 4.99 -20.40
N ASP A 64 -10.18 5.55 -19.68
CA ASP A 64 -9.02 6.31 -20.19
C ASP A 64 -7.92 6.36 -19.14
N TRP A 65 -6.76 6.87 -19.50
CA TRP A 65 -5.69 7.15 -18.57
C TRP A 65 -6.04 8.32 -17.66
N SER A 66 -5.76 8.18 -16.37
CA SER A 66 -5.93 9.30 -15.44
C SER A 66 -5.05 10.47 -15.85
N PRO A 67 -5.53 11.72 -15.81
CA PRO A 67 -4.69 12.90 -16.01
C PRO A 67 -3.44 12.94 -15.12
N ALA A 68 -3.49 12.29 -13.97
CA ALA A 68 -2.36 12.19 -13.04
C ALA A 68 -1.16 11.42 -13.63
N VAL A 69 -1.38 10.53 -14.60
CA VAL A 69 -0.32 9.76 -15.28
C VAL A 69 0.01 10.29 -16.68
N ASN A 70 -0.42 11.51 -16.99
CA ASN A 70 -0.28 12.10 -18.34
C ASN A 70 1.17 12.14 -18.84
N ASP A 71 2.14 12.39 -17.94
CA ASP A 71 3.58 12.35 -18.30
C ASP A 71 3.97 11.03 -18.99
N TYR A 72 3.43 9.90 -18.52
CA TYR A 72 3.71 8.58 -19.10
C TYR A 72 2.98 8.37 -20.43
N VAL A 73 1.79 8.95 -20.58
CA VAL A 73 1.01 8.91 -21.83
C VAL A 73 1.71 9.73 -22.91
N GLU A 74 2.13 10.95 -22.59
CA GLU A 74 2.85 11.83 -23.52
C GLU A 74 4.16 11.22 -24.03
N PHE A 75 4.85 10.44 -23.20
CA PHE A 75 6.06 9.71 -23.59
C PHE A 75 5.75 8.35 -24.23
N HIS A 76 4.49 8.04 -24.53
CA HIS A 76 4.05 6.77 -25.13
C HIS A 76 4.42 5.50 -24.33
N ILE A 77 4.69 5.64 -23.04
CA ILE A 77 5.11 4.51 -22.20
C ILE A 77 3.98 3.49 -22.09
N MET A 78 2.73 3.94 -22.03
CA MET A 78 1.56 3.07 -21.91
C MET A 78 1.37 2.17 -23.14
N ASP A 79 1.77 2.64 -24.35
CA ASP A 79 1.67 1.89 -25.60
C ASP A 79 2.60 0.67 -25.63
N TRP A 80 3.65 0.69 -24.80
CA TRP A 80 4.67 -0.36 -24.74
C TRP A 80 4.35 -1.48 -23.73
N MET A 81 3.41 -1.26 -22.80
CA MET A 81 3.19 -2.15 -21.63
C MET A 81 3.03 -3.62 -21.98
N ASN A 82 2.42 -3.92 -23.12
CA ASN A 82 2.17 -5.30 -23.57
C ASN A 82 3.28 -5.88 -24.46
N THR A 83 4.32 -5.09 -24.80
CA THR A 83 5.45 -5.53 -25.62
C THR A 83 6.41 -6.44 -24.83
N LYS A 84 7.18 -7.24 -25.57
CA LYS A 84 8.23 -8.10 -24.98
C LYS A 84 9.35 -7.26 -24.35
N GLU A 85 9.66 -6.12 -24.97
CA GLU A 85 10.69 -5.18 -24.53
C GLU A 85 10.32 -4.55 -23.19
N PHE A 86 9.09 -4.10 -23.05
CA PHE A 86 8.60 -3.55 -21.78
C PHE A 86 8.61 -4.61 -20.67
N LYS A 87 8.10 -5.81 -20.94
CA LYS A 87 8.14 -6.92 -19.98
C LYS A 87 9.56 -7.27 -19.57
N LYS A 88 10.53 -7.24 -20.52
CA LYS A 88 11.93 -7.43 -20.21
C LYS A 88 12.49 -6.31 -19.33
N LEU A 89 12.11 -5.06 -19.58
CA LEU A 89 12.50 -3.93 -18.72
C LEU A 89 11.94 -4.09 -17.31
N MET A 90 10.68 -4.50 -17.16
CA MET A 90 10.05 -4.73 -15.85
C MET A 90 10.81 -5.75 -15.00
N ASN A 91 11.41 -6.78 -15.61
CA ASN A 91 12.24 -7.76 -14.86
C ASN A 91 13.44 -7.12 -14.14
N TYR A 92 13.84 -5.92 -14.52
CA TYR A 92 14.95 -5.20 -13.89
C TYR A 92 14.52 -4.08 -12.97
N VAL A 93 13.42 -3.42 -13.29
CA VAL A 93 13.05 -2.17 -12.60
C VAL A 93 11.82 -2.31 -11.70
N GLU A 94 10.94 -3.29 -11.96
CA GLU A 94 9.72 -3.43 -11.21
C GLU A 94 9.95 -4.18 -9.89
N PRO A 95 9.61 -3.59 -8.73
CA PRO A 95 9.77 -4.23 -7.43
C PRO A 95 9.07 -5.58 -7.31
N TYR A 96 7.92 -5.77 -7.94
CA TYR A 96 7.17 -7.01 -7.89
C TYR A 96 7.97 -8.24 -8.36
N GLN A 97 8.91 -8.05 -9.27
CA GLN A 97 9.81 -9.13 -9.74
C GLN A 97 10.73 -9.66 -8.64
N PHE A 98 10.88 -8.89 -7.57
CA PHE A 98 11.72 -9.20 -6.41
C PHE A 98 10.89 -9.49 -5.16
N LYS A 99 9.61 -9.77 -5.30
CA LYS A 99 8.64 -9.91 -4.20
C LYS A 99 9.08 -10.86 -3.09
N GLU A 100 9.73 -11.97 -3.45
CA GLU A 100 10.24 -12.96 -2.50
C GLU A 100 11.29 -12.42 -1.52
N LEU A 101 11.91 -11.29 -1.87
CA LEU A 101 12.93 -10.64 -1.04
C LEU A 101 12.33 -9.73 0.04
N PHE A 102 11.03 -9.44 -0.02
CA PHE A 102 10.36 -8.56 0.94
C PHE A 102 9.97 -9.28 2.23
N THR A 103 10.93 -9.96 2.87
CA THR A 103 10.68 -10.73 4.10
C THR A 103 10.58 -9.89 5.38
N MET A 104 11.03 -8.61 5.33
CA MET A 104 10.92 -7.69 6.45
C MET A 104 9.47 -7.22 6.66
N PRO A 105 9.11 -6.78 7.88
CA PRO A 105 7.82 -6.15 8.15
C PRO A 105 7.59 -4.92 7.28
N LYS A 106 6.40 -4.79 6.73
CA LYS A 106 6.02 -3.71 5.81
C LYS A 106 4.63 -3.14 6.11
N LEU A 107 4.52 -1.82 6.11
CA LEU A 107 3.27 -1.08 6.24
C LEU A 107 3.02 -0.31 4.93
N ILE A 108 2.09 -0.79 4.13
CA ILE A 108 1.72 -0.19 2.83
C ILE A 108 0.59 0.81 3.09
N ILE A 109 0.79 2.07 2.70
CA ILE A 109 -0.20 3.14 2.95
C ILE A 109 -0.61 3.80 1.66
N ASN A 110 -1.91 3.75 1.35
CA ASN A 110 -2.51 4.33 0.15
C ASN A 110 -3.69 5.25 0.49
N GLY A 111 -4.16 6.02 -0.46
CA GLY A 111 -5.34 6.86 -0.33
C GLY A 111 -6.59 6.20 -0.93
N THR A 112 -7.78 6.43 -0.35
CA THR A 112 -9.03 5.89 -0.90
C THR A 112 -9.58 6.70 -2.08
N ILE A 113 -9.03 7.85 -2.37
CA ILE A 113 -9.41 8.71 -3.50
C ILE A 113 -8.18 9.17 -4.27
N ASP A 114 -7.17 8.28 -4.36
CA ASP A 114 -5.92 8.53 -5.08
C ASP A 114 -6.17 8.75 -6.57
N GLU A 115 -5.50 9.75 -7.14
CA GLU A 115 -5.63 10.15 -8.54
C GLU A 115 -4.82 9.26 -9.48
N PHE A 116 -3.78 8.59 -8.96
CA PHE A 116 -2.85 7.78 -9.74
C PHE A 116 -3.22 6.29 -9.74
N PHE A 117 -3.67 5.75 -8.61
CA PHE A 117 -3.84 4.33 -8.41
C PHE A 117 -5.27 3.99 -7.98
N ALA A 118 -5.84 2.98 -8.63
CA ALA A 118 -7.17 2.48 -8.26
C ALA A 118 -7.15 1.91 -6.83
N THR A 119 -8.21 2.20 -6.07
CA THR A 119 -8.33 1.84 -4.64
C THR A 119 -8.26 0.33 -4.36
N ASP A 120 -8.43 -0.50 -5.38
CA ASP A 120 -8.36 -1.97 -5.29
C ASP A 120 -7.12 -2.57 -5.98
N SER A 121 -6.09 -1.76 -6.23
CA SER A 121 -4.85 -2.22 -6.89
C SER A 121 -4.06 -3.24 -6.06
N TRP A 122 -4.21 -3.22 -4.73
CA TRP A 122 -3.59 -4.19 -3.83
C TRP A 122 -3.84 -5.65 -4.23
N LYS A 123 -4.93 -5.98 -4.88
CA LYS A 123 -5.31 -7.34 -5.30
C LYS A 123 -4.34 -7.96 -6.30
N PHE A 124 -3.53 -7.16 -6.99
CA PHE A 124 -2.56 -7.63 -7.97
C PHE A 124 -1.23 -8.09 -7.37
N TYR A 125 -1.02 -7.87 -6.07
CA TYR A 125 0.26 -8.21 -5.43
C TYR A 125 0.14 -8.71 -3.98
N TRP A 126 -0.99 -8.49 -3.31
CA TRP A 126 -1.13 -8.73 -1.88
C TRP A 126 -0.83 -10.17 -1.48
N GLU A 127 -1.41 -11.13 -2.19
CA GLU A 127 -1.23 -12.56 -1.87
C GLU A 127 0.21 -13.03 -2.13
N ASP A 128 0.89 -12.40 -3.08
CA ASP A 128 2.21 -12.82 -3.54
C ASP A 128 3.37 -12.31 -2.69
N ILE A 129 3.18 -11.25 -1.91
CA ILE A 129 4.24 -10.71 -1.06
C ILE A 129 4.28 -11.44 0.29
N PRO A 130 5.49 -11.72 0.84
CA PRO A 130 5.63 -12.44 2.11
C PRO A 130 4.89 -11.79 3.28
N ASP A 131 4.62 -12.59 4.30
CA ASP A 131 3.94 -12.19 5.54
C ASP A 131 4.61 -11.02 6.28
N LYS A 132 4.04 -10.62 7.41
CA LYS A 132 4.34 -9.37 8.14
C LYS A 132 4.05 -8.15 7.28
N LYS A 133 2.93 -8.19 6.56
CA LYS A 133 2.42 -7.14 5.69
C LYS A 133 1.15 -6.52 6.28
N TYR A 134 1.10 -5.21 6.27
CA TYR A 134 -0.03 -4.42 6.76
C TYR A 134 -0.45 -3.44 5.68
N LEU A 135 -1.75 -3.41 5.40
CA LEU A 135 -2.33 -2.54 4.38
C LEU A 135 -3.21 -1.49 5.06
N GLN A 136 -2.98 -0.24 4.73
CA GLN A 136 -3.78 0.88 5.17
C GLN A 136 -4.21 1.73 3.98
N TYR A 137 -5.51 1.85 3.78
CA TYR A 137 -6.08 2.92 2.97
C TYR A 137 -6.52 4.06 3.88
N VAL A 138 -6.00 5.26 3.65
CA VAL A 138 -6.40 6.46 4.39
C VAL A 138 -7.74 6.94 3.83
N PRO A 139 -8.83 6.90 4.61
CA PRO A 139 -10.13 7.32 4.14
C PRO A 139 -10.13 8.79 3.75
N ASN A 140 -10.70 9.11 2.59
CA ASN A 140 -10.68 10.46 2.01
C ASN A 140 -9.26 11.01 1.73
N GLY A 141 -8.24 10.17 1.77
CA GLY A 141 -6.88 10.53 1.41
C GLY A 141 -6.69 10.42 -0.11
N ASN A 142 -6.18 11.49 -0.71
CA ASN A 142 -5.73 11.50 -2.10
C ASN A 142 -4.24 11.09 -2.20
N HIS A 143 -3.62 11.23 -3.36
CA HIS A 143 -2.20 10.91 -3.56
C HIS A 143 -1.26 11.66 -2.60
N GLY A 144 -1.61 12.87 -2.19
CA GLY A 144 -0.87 13.65 -1.20
C GLY A 144 -1.03 13.16 0.25
N LEU A 145 -2.02 12.31 0.55
CA LEU A 145 -2.39 11.88 1.91
C LEU A 145 -2.53 13.07 2.87
N THR A 146 -3.24 14.11 2.48
CA THR A 146 -3.33 15.41 3.17
C THR A 146 -3.96 15.35 4.56
N GLU A 147 -4.57 14.24 4.95
CA GLU A 147 -5.35 14.08 6.18
C GLU A 147 -4.53 13.60 7.41
N GLY A 148 -3.27 13.93 7.50
CA GLY A 148 -2.49 13.87 8.75
C GLY A 148 -2.16 12.51 9.38
N TYR A 149 -2.86 11.45 9.06
CA TYR A 149 -2.69 10.12 9.68
C TYR A 149 -1.43 9.36 9.27
N ARG A 150 -0.89 9.65 8.10
CA ARG A 150 0.21 8.90 7.49
C ARG A 150 1.45 8.78 8.38
N TYR A 151 1.88 9.89 8.93
CA TYR A 151 3.12 9.91 9.71
C TYR A 151 2.97 9.23 11.07
N LYS A 152 1.84 9.42 11.74
CA LYS A 152 1.59 8.79 13.03
C LYS A 152 1.70 7.28 12.95
N ASN A 153 1.11 6.67 11.93
CA ASN A 153 1.15 5.21 11.76
C ASN A 153 2.52 4.72 11.34
N VAL A 154 3.24 5.44 10.48
CA VAL A 154 4.63 5.13 10.11
C VAL A 154 5.52 5.18 11.35
N PHE A 155 5.44 6.23 12.16
CA PHE A 155 6.23 6.35 13.39
C PHE A 155 5.86 5.28 14.43
N SER A 156 4.58 4.98 14.60
CA SER A 156 4.15 3.91 15.51
C SER A 156 4.65 2.54 15.06
N PHE A 157 4.64 2.28 13.76
CA PHE A 157 5.15 1.04 13.19
C PHE A 157 6.68 0.94 13.37
N TYR A 158 7.39 2.02 13.05
CA TYR A 158 8.83 2.12 13.28
C TYR A 158 9.20 1.90 14.76
N ASP A 159 8.51 2.56 15.68
CA ASP A 159 8.74 2.44 17.13
C ASP A 159 8.56 1.00 17.62
N ARG A 160 7.54 0.30 17.11
CA ARG A 160 7.35 -1.11 17.43
C ARG A 160 8.51 -1.98 16.96
N LEU A 161 9.05 -1.70 15.77
CA LEU A 161 10.15 -2.48 15.20
C LEU A 161 11.47 -2.25 15.96
N ILE A 162 11.83 -1.02 16.27
CA ILE A 162 13.08 -0.72 16.96
C ILE A 162 13.11 -1.24 18.41
N HIS A 163 11.95 -1.29 19.06
CA HIS A 163 11.82 -1.82 20.42
C HIS A 163 11.40 -3.28 20.47
N SER A 164 11.39 -3.98 19.33
CA SER A 164 10.96 -5.39 19.21
C SER A 164 9.60 -5.64 19.86
N ARG A 165 8.68 -4.69 19.78
CA ARG A 165 7.33 -4.81 20.30
C ARG A 165 6.48 -5.65 19.36
N TYR A 166 5.50 -6.32 19.91
CA TYR A 166 4.54 -7.12 19.18
C TYR A 166 3.85 -6.31 18.06
N LEU A 167 3.80 -6.88 16.87
CA LEU A 167 2.99 -6.39 15.75
C LEU A 167 1.67 -7.17 15.73
N PRO A 168 0.50 -6.52 15.61
CA PRO A 168 -0.78 -7.20 15.60
C PRO A 168 -0.86 -8.28 14.51
N GLU A 169 -1.42 -9.43 14.86
CA GLU A 169 -1.76 -10.46 13.88
C GLU A 169 -3.18 -10.21 13.38
N MET A 170 -3.32 -10.13 12.08
CA MET A 170 -4.59 -9.86 11.42
C MET A 170 -4.67 -10.65 10.14
N GLU A 171 -5.71 -11.46 10.05
CA GLU A 171 -6.06 -12.20 8.83
C GLU A 171 -7.36 -11.66 8.27
N TRP A 172 -7.44 -11.51 6.98
CA TRP A 172 -8.67 -11.12 6.32
C TRP A 172 -8.77 -11.70 4.91
N HIS A 173 -9.98 -11.92 4.49
CA HIS A 173 -10.30 -12.29 3.12
C HIS A 173 -11.70 -11.80 2.74
N ILE A 174 -11.95 -11.76 1.44
CA ILE A 174 -13.27 -11.41 0.90
C ILE A 174 -13.83 -12.66 0.21
N GLU A 175 -15.01 -13.09 0.63
CA GLU A 175 -15.74 -14.15 -0.02
C GLU A 175 -17.10 -13.62 -0.47
N LYS A 176 -17.35 -13.63 -1.79
CA LYS A 176 -18.52 -12.98 -2.40
C LYS A 176 -18.56 -11.50 -1.99
N ASP A 177 -19.57 -11.07 -1.24
CA ASP A 177 -19.74 -9.69 -0.76
C ASP A 177 -19.51 -9.57 0.74
N VAL A 178 -18.85 -10.57 1.36
CA VAL A 178 -18.58 -10.60 2.80
C VAL A 178 -17.08 -10.43 3.05
N PHE A 179 -16.74 -9.43 3.84
CA PHE A 179 -15.39 -9.23 4.35
C PHE A 179 -15.25 -9.97 5.69
N HIS A 180 -14.41 -10.98 5.72
CA HIS A 180 -14.06 -11.75 6.91
C HIS A 180 -12.78 -11.18 7.53
N LEU A 181 -12.82 -10.87 8.82
CA LEU A 181 -11.69 -10.35 9.57
C LEU A 181 -11.48 -11.19 10.83
N ASN A 182 -10.26 -11.65 11.04
CA ASN A 182 -9.82 -12.33 12.24
C ASN A 182 -8.63 -11.58 12.86
N LEU A 183 -8.78 -11.09 14.07
CA LEU A 183 -7.78 -10.30 14.81
C LEU A 183 -7.01 -11.15 15.84
N GLY A 184 -7.19 -12.49 15.81
CA GLY A 184 -6.55 -13.37 16.76
C GLY A 184 -6.91 -13.02 18.21
N ILE A 185 -5.90 -12.82 19.03
CA ILE A 185 -6.05 -12.42 20.45
C ILE A 185 -6.10 -10.90 20.64
N ASP A 186 -5.86 -10.12 19.58
CA ASP A 186 -5.87 -8.67 19.64
C ASP A 186 -7.31 -8.15 19.65
N THR A 187 -7.71 -7.57 20.77
CA THR A 187 -9.03 -6.91 20.86
C THR A 187 -8.87 -5.45 20.50
N PRO A 188 -9.39 -4.99 19.35
CA PRO A 188 -9.29 -3.59 18.97
C PRO A 188 -10.16 -2.72 19.87
N HIS A 189 -9.74 -1.49 20.11
CA HIS A 189 -10.55 -0.50 20.81
C HIS A 189 -11.78 -0.07 19.98
N SER A 190 -11.66 -0.08 18.65
CA SER A 190 -12.77 0.22 17.74
C SER A 190 -12.55 -0.43 16.38
N ILE A 191 -13.64 -0.79 15.70
CA ILE A 191 -13.66 -1.21 14.31
C ILE A 191 -14.59 -0.28 13.55
N SER A 192 -14.23 0.08 12.36
CA SER A 192 -15.03 0.96 11.51
C SER A 192 -15.05 0.45 10.08
N LEU A 193 -16.22 0.45 9.47
CA LEU A 193 -16.39 0.30 8.03
C LEU A 193 -16.35 1.68 7.39
N TRP A 194 -15.53 1.87 6.38
CA TRP A 194 -15.59 3.02 5.52
C TRP A 194 -16.19 2.63 4.18
N LYS A 195 -17.18 3.37 3.73
CA LYS A 195 -17.85 3.11 2.45
C LYS A 195 -18.14 4.37 1.66
N ILE A 196 -18.20 4.17 0.36
CA ILE A 196 -18.68 5.14 -0.62
C ILE A 196 -19.47 4.41 -1.69
N ASN A 197 -20.35 5.11 -2.37
CA ASN A 197 -21.05 4.60 -3.54
C ASN A 197 -20.87 5.58 -4.70
N ASN A 198 -20.50 5.05 -5.85
CA ASN A 198 -20.56 5.75 -7.12
C ASN A 198 -21.44 4.91 -8.07
N PRO A 199 -22.70 5.31 -8.27
CA PRO A 199 -23.66 4.52 -9.05
C PRO A 199 -23.35 4.49 -10.54
N ASN A 200 -22.50 5.38 -11.04
CA ASN A 200 -22.24 5.56 -12.45
C ASN A 200 -21.01 4.79 -12.94
N SER A 201 -20.04 4.58 -12.07
CA SER A 201 -18.78 3.93 -12.42
C SER A 201 -18.04 3.41 -11.17
N ARG A 202 -16.97 2.65 -11.38
CA ARG A 202 -16.01 2.30 -10.31
C ARG A 202 -14.88 3.30 -10.16
N ASP A 203 -15.09 4.54 -10.62
CA ASP A 203 -14.13 5.62 -10.45
C ASP A 203 -14.32 6.29 -9.09
N PHE A 204 -13.33 6.14 -8.22
CA PHE A 204 -13.32 6.71 -6.88
C PHE A 204 -12.23 7.78 -6.70
N ARG A 205 -11.72 8.32 -7.80
CA ARG A 205 -10.76 9.43 -7.76
C ARG A 205 -11.39 10.68 -7.14
N ILE A 206 -10.57 11.54 -6.54
CA ILE A 206 -11.03 12.71 -5.78
C ILE A 206 -11.95 13.65 -6.57
N TRP A 207 -11.70 13.83 -7.87
CA TRP A 207 -12.54 14.70 -8.70
C TRP A 207 -13.89 14.10 -9.09
N GLU A 208 -14.04 12.76 -9.00
CA GLU A 208 -15.31 12.08 -9.26
C GLU A 208 -16.20 12.02 -8.01
N VAL A 209 -15.61 11.63 -6.89
CA VAL A 209 -16.41 11.33 -5.69
C VAL A 209 -16.17 12.30 -4.54
N GLY A 210 -15.18 13.18 -4.64
CA GLY A 210 -14.78 14.06 -3.55
C GLY A 210 -14.36 13.30 -2.30
N ARG A 211 -14.37 13.98 -1.14
CA ARG A 211 -14.03 13.39 0.17
C ARG A 211 -15.27 12.84 0.86
N ASN A 212 -15.98 11.93 0.21
CA ASN A 212 -17.31 11.46 0.62
C ASN A 212 -17.34 10.02 1.16
N TRP A 213 -16.19 9.42 1.45
CA TRP A 213 -16.16 8.17 2.20
C TRP A 213 -16.73 8.39 3.60
N LYS A 214 -17.69 7.57 3.98
CA LYS A 214 -18.44 7.68 5.25
C LYS A 214 -18.03 6.56 6.19
N LYS A 215 -17.82 6.95 7.45
CA LYS A 215 -17.47 6.05 8.54
C LYS A 215 -18.74 5.47 9.17
N ILE A 216 -18.73 4.16 9.40
CA ILE A 216 -19.75 3.44 10.17
C ILE A 216 -19.01 2.66 11.26
N GLU A 217 -19.36 2.92 12.52
CA GLU A 217 -18.79 2.17 13.64
C GLU A 217 -19.36 0.76 13.68
N ILE A 218 -18.50 -0.24 13.81
CA ILE A 218 -18.85 -1.64 14.00
C ILE A 218 -18.68 -1.97 15.47
N LYS A 219 -19.71 -2.57 16.07
CA LYS A 219 -19.61 -3.02 17.47
C LYS A 219 -18.52 -4.07 17.60
N SER A 220 -17.57 -3.82 18.48
CA SER A 220 -16.54 -4.80 18.81
C SER A 220 -17.16 -6.02 19.51
N ASN A 221 -16.60 -7.18 19.25
CA ASN A 221 -16.96 -8.42 19.93
C ASN A 221 -15.71 -9.04 20.59
N LYS A 222 -15.93 -9.94 21.55
CA LYS A 222 -14.83 -10.59 22.29
C LYS A 222 -14.14 -11.71 21.50
N SER A 223 -14.72 -12.15 20.38
CA SER A 223 -14.14 -13.24 19.59
C SER A 223 -13.02 -12.79 18.66
N GLY A 224 -12.92 -11.49 18.40
CA GLY A 224 -11.99 -10.94 17.41
C GLY A 224 -12.33 -11.29 15.95
N LYS A 225 -13.44 -11.99 15.71
CA LYS A 225 -13.89 -12.42 14.38
C LYS A 225 -15.08 -11.59 13.92
N TYR A 226 -15.00 -11.08 12.71
CA TYR A 226 -16.01 -10.20 12.14
C TYR A 226 -16.37 -10.64 10.72
N GLU A 227 -17.65 -10.61 10.43
CA GLU A 227 -18.22 -10.76 9.09
C GLU A 227 -18.96 -9.48 8.75
N ILE A 228 -18.50 -8.78 7.73
CA ILE A 228 -19.03 -7.48 7.34
C ILE A 228 -19.54 -7.62 5.90
N VAL A 229 -20.84 -7.63 5.75
CA VAL A 229 -21.48 -7.67 4.42
C VAL A 229 -21.31 -6.30 3.76
N ALA A 230 -20.83 -6.30 2.53
CA ALA A 230 -20.80 -5.07 1.73
C ALA A 230 -22.23 -4.63 1.47
N PRO A 231 -22.60 -3.38 1.84
CA PRO A 231 -23.96 -2.88 1.68
C PRO A 231 -24.28 -2.49 0.24
#